data_c5ce0e8d1172cab2b3a1763664f979d8
#
_entry.id   c5ce0e8d1172cab2b3a1763664f979d8
#
_cell.length_a   1.000
_cell.length_b   1.000
_cell.length_c   1.000
_cell.angle_alpha   90.00
_cell.angle_beta   90.00
_cell.angle_gamma   90.00
#
_symmetry.space_group_name_H-M   'P 1'
#
loop_
_entity.id
_entity.type
_entity.pdbx_description
1 polymer ?
#
loop_
_entity_poly.entity_id
_entity_poly.type
_entity_poly.pdbx_seq_one_letter_code
_entity_poly.pdbx_strand_id
1 'polypeptide(L)'
;MARFSVHCTDARVLYPAVHETTRDHRRIVAPSLLAADFSRFGDEACRAINAGADWIHLDVMDGHFVDNISFGPAVVAAVNRATDAFLDVHLMISRPDHYLQRFMDAGADLITVHVEADHDVAATLERIRAAGLLAGLALNPATPLDAALPYLDRIDLLLCMTVVPGFGGQAFMEEVLPKIAAAAQWRDAHDCGFHIEVDGGIDAATAHRCAMAGANAMVAGSSIFRAPDMAGAIAAIRDA
;
A
#
# COMPACT_ATOMS: atom_id res chain seq x y z
N MET A 1 -20.39 29.39 -13.78
CA MET A 1 -19.89 28.00 -13.77
C MET A 1 -19.93 27.52 -12.32
N ALA A 2 -20.91 26.72 -11.98
CA ALA A 2 -21.05 26.17 -10.61
C ALA A 2 -20.03 25.05 -10.42
N ARG A 3 -19.11 25.22 -9.47
CA ARG A 3 -18.23 24.15 -9.01
C ARG A 3 -19.07 23.22 -8.14
N PHE A 4 -19.38 22.04 -8.64
CA PHE A 4 -19.89 20.96 -7.81
C PHE A 4 -18.73 20.45 -6.95
N SER A 5 -18.74 20.81 -5.67
CA SER A 5 -17.92 20.18 -4.65
C SER A 5 -18.56 18.82 -4.39
N VAL A 6 -17.96 17.75 -4.87
CA VAL A 6 -18.31 16.39 -4.46
C VAL A 6 -17.66 16.17 -3.10
N HIS A 7 -18.42 16.36 -2.04
CA HIS A 7 -18.02 15.91 -0.71
C HIS A 7 -18.29 14.41 -0.65
N CYS A 8 -17.25 13.62 -0.44
CA CYS A 8 -17.40 12.22 -0.06
C CYS A 8 -18.12 12.20 1.30
N THR A 9 -19.24 11.50 1.38
CA THR A 9 -20.11 11.46 2.56
C THR A 9 -19.38 10.85 3.75
N ASP A 10 -19.54 11.50 4.91
CA ASP A 10 -19.11 11.07 6.25
C ASP A 10 -19.14 9.56 6.46
N ALA A 11 -18.01 8.93 6.35
CA ALA A 11 -17.76 7.61 6.90
C ALA A 11 -16.27 7.53 7.25
N ARG A 12 -15.88 8.23 8.34
CA ARG A 12 -14.72 7.73 9.10
C ARG A 12 -15.15 6.38 9.66
N VAL A 13 -14.94 5.35 8.89
CA VAL A 13 -14.84 4.01 9.43
C VAL A 13 -13.65 4.10 10.38
N LEU A 14 -13.92 4.16 11.69
CA LEU A 14 -12.92 3.89 12.71
C LEU A 14 -12.43 2.48 12.39
N TYR A 15 -11.30 2.40 11.66
CA TYR A 15 -10.63 1.12 11.47
C TYR A 15 -10.30 0.62 12.87
N PRO A 16 -10.86 -0.53 13.29
CA PRO A 16 -10.49 -1.14 14.56
C PRO A 16 -8.97 -1.29 14.55
N ALA A 17 -8.34 -1.13 15.72
CA ALA A 17 -6.90 -1.25 15.85
C ALA A 17 -6.43 -2.47 15.07
N VAL A 18 -5.36 -2.34 14.27
CA VAL A 18 -4.86 -3.33 13.29
C VAL A 18 -4.83 -4.76 13.84
N HIS A 19 -4.61 -4.91 15.15
CA HIS A 19 -4.63 -6.19 15.86
C HIS A 19 -6.00 -6.92 15.88
N GLU A 20 -7.12 -6.25 15.62
CA GLU A 20 -8.43 -6.91 15.52
C GLU A 20 -8.79 -7.33 14.09
N THR A 21 -8.28 -6.60 13.06
CA THR A 21 -8.62 -6.86 11.65
C THR A 21 -7.76 -7.94 11.01
N THR A 22 -6.59 -8.25 11.53
CA THR A 22 -5.71 -9.31 10.99
C THR A 22 -6.27 -10.72 11.18
N ARG A 23 -7.20 -10.89 12.11
CA ARG A 23 -7.94 -12.16 12.30
C ARG A 23 -9.20 -12.24 11.45
N ASP A 24 -9.67 -11.11 10.91
CA ASP A 24 -10.74 -11.09 9.92
C ASP A 24 -10.08 -11.26 8.53
N HIS A 25 -10.26 -12.41 7.92
CA HIS A 25 -9.66 -12.80 6.63
C HIS A 25 -10.18 -11.98 5.44
N ARG A 26 -10.81 -10.82 5.68
CA ARG A 26 -11.25 -9.92 4.63
C ARG A 26 -10.06 -9.35 3.88
N ARG A 27 -10.03 -9.55 2.56
CA ARG A 27 -9.01 -8.96 1.71
C ARG A 27 -9.21 -7.46 1.57
N ILE A 28 -8.12 -6.74 1.72
CA ILE A 28 -8.02 -5.30 1.50
C ILE A 28 -7.68 -5.07 0.05
N VAL A 29 -8.40 -4.18 -0.61
CA VAL A 29 -8.09 -3.72 -1.97
C VAL A 29 -7.68 -2.25 -1.90
N ALA A 30 -6.44 -1.96 -2.30
CA ALA A 30 -5.81 -0.66 -2.26
C ALA A 30 -5.47 -0.18 -3.69
N PRO A 31 -6.35 0.57 -4.38
CA PRO A 31 -6.04 1.13 -5.69
C PRO A 31 -4.84 2.08 -5.65
N SER A 32 -3.79 1.81 -6.47
CA SER A 32 -2.64 2.70 -6.59
C SER A 32 -2.94 3.89 -7.50
N LEU A 33 -2.85 5.09 -6.95
CA LEU A 33 -3.03 6.33 -7.71
C LEU A 33 -1.92 6.59 -8.75
N LEU A 34 -0.86 5.78 -8.76
CA LEU A 34 0.14 5.83 -9.83
C LEU A 34 -0.46 5.54 -11.22
N ALA A 35 -1.58 4.80 -11.28
CA ALA A 35 -2.30 4.48 -12.52
C ALA A 35 -3.48 5.40 -12.81
N ALA A 36 -3.77 6.38 -11.94
CA ALA A 36 -4.88 7.31 -12.04
C ALA A 36 -4.56 8.54 -12.94
N ASP A 37 -5.56 9.38 -13.17
CA ASP A 37 -5.35 10.70 -13.82
C ASP A 37 -4.69 11.67 -12.83
N PHE A 38 -3.42 11.98 -13.05
CA PHE A 38 -2.61 12.88 -12.20
C PHE A 38 -3.15 14.30 -12.10
N SER A 39 -3.99 14.75 -13.04
CA SER A 39 -4.63 16.05 -12.97
C SER A 39 -5.79 16.12 -11.98
N ARG A 40 -6.25 14.96 -11.44
CA ARG A 40 -7.46 14.81 -10.65
C ARG A 40 -7.32 13.82 -9.48
N PHE A 41 -6.18 13.77 -8.83
CA PHE A 41 -5.91 12.78 -7.76
C PHE A 41 -7.02 12.67 -6.70
N GLY A 42 -7.54 13.80 -6.22
CA GLY A 42 -8.64 13.79 -5.24
C GLY A 42 -9.92 13.16 -5.77
N ASP A 43 -10.32 13.51 -7.00
CA ASP A 43 -11.50 12.92 -7.64
C ASP A 43 -11.33 11.42 -7.91
N GLU A 44 -10.14 11.01 -8.32
CA GLU A 44 -9.81 9.61 -8.58
C GLU A 44 -9.80 8.77 -7.30
N ALA A 45 -9.29 9.32 -6.20
CA ALA A 45 -9.36 8.67 -4.89
C ALA A 45 -10.81 8.50 -4.43
N CYS A 46 -11.63 9.56 -4.50
CA CYS A 46 -13.06 9.48 -4.19
C CYS A 46 -13.79 8.46 -5.09
N ARG A 47 -13.46 8.41 -6.39
CA ARG A 47 -14.03 7.44 -7.32
C ARG A 47 -13.70 6.00 -6.94
N ALA A 48 -12.46 5.73 -6.54
CA ALA A 48 -12.03 4.40 -6.10
C ALA A 48 -12.72 3.97 -4.79
N ILE A 49 -12.81 4.85 -3.79
CA ILE A 49 -13.52 4.56 -2.53
C ILE A 49 -15.01 4.35 -2.77
N ASN A 50 -15.66 5.18 -3.58
CA ASN A 50 -17.09 5.01 -3.93
C ASN A 50 -17.33 3.72 -4.73
N ALA A 51 -16.33 3.20 -5.44
CA ALA A 51 -16.37 1.92 -6.12
C ALA A 51 -16.11 0.72 -5.18
N GLY A 52 -15.84 0.98 -3.90
CA GLY A 52 -15.71 -0.03 -2.86
C GLY A 52 -14.27 -0.38 -2.47
N ALA A 53 -13.27 0.43 -2.82
CA ALA A 53 -11.91 0.25 -2.32
C ALA A 53 -11.85 0.42 -0.80
N ASP A 54 -10.91 -0.25 -0.15
CA ASP A 54 -10.70 -0.17 1.29
C ASP A 54 -9.69 0.92 1.66
N TRP A 55 -8.57 0.99 0.92
CA TRP A 55 -7.49 1.94 1.10
C TRP A 55 -7.20 2.68 -0.21
N ILE A 56 -6.38 3.72 -0.13
CA ILE A 56 -5.77 4.39 -1.29
C ILE A 56 -4.27 4.25 -1.17
N HIS A 57 -3.64 3.61 -2.16
CA HIS A 57 -2.19 3.41 -2.22
C HIS A 57 -1.50 4.55 -3.00
N LEU A 58 -0.40 5.06 -2.43
CA LEU A 58 0.32 6.24 -2.90
C LEU A 58 1.81 5.92 -3.08
N ASP A 59 2.20 5.61 -4.31
CA ASP A 59 3.57 5.27 -4.72
C ASP A 59 4.46 6.50 -4.88
N VAL A 60 5.32 6.77 -3.91
CA VAL A 60 6.24 7.91 -3.90
C VAL A 60 7.62 7.49 -4.37
N MET A 61 8.13 8.13 -5.43
CA MET A 61 9.39 7.82 -6.09
C MET A 61 10.25 9.07 -6.23
N ASP A 62 11.58 8.97 -5.99
CA ASP A 62 12.51 10.10 -5.96
C ASP A 62 13.50 10.16 -7.14
N GLY A 63 13.47 9.19 -8.05
CA GLY A 63 14.40 9.10 -9.17
C GLY A 63 15.81 8.63 -8.79
N HIS A 64 16.00 8.18 -7.54
CA HIS A 64 17.27 7.67 -7.03
C HIS A 64 17.15 6.23 -6.54
N PHE A 65 16.16 5.93 -5.71
CA PHE A 65 15.87 4.57 -5.28
C PHE A 65 15.31 3.72 -6.42
N VAL A 66 14.46 4.33 -7.26
CA VAL A 66 13.93 3.78 -8.50
C VAL A 66 14.14 4.79 -9.65
N ASP A 67 14.25 4.30 -10.90
CA ASP A 67 14.47 5.15 -12.07
C ASP A 67 13.16 5.78 -12.57
N ASN A 68 12.44 6.43 -11.66
CA ASN A 68 11.22 7.18 -11.94
C ASN A 68 10.97 8.22 -10.83
N ILE A 69 10.26 9.31 -11.16
CA ILE A 69 9.76 10.32 -10.22
C ILE A 69 8.24 10.34 -10.33
N SER A 70 7.53 10.18 -9.22
CA SER A 70 6.08 10.22 -9.20
C SER A 70 5.53 11.51 -8.59
N PHE A 71 5.36 11.53 -7.31
CA PHE A 71 4.81 12.67 -6.57
C PHE A 71 5.32 12.64 -5.12
N GLY A 72 4.96 13.65 -4.33
CA GLY A 72 5.44 13.80 -2.96
C GLY A 72 4.35 14.21 -1.97
N PRO A 73 4.73 14.71 -0.77
CA PRO A 73 3.82 15.01 0.33
C PRO A 73 2.66 15.94 -0.04
N ALA A 74 2.86 16.85 -1.00
CA ALA A 74 1.81 17.76 -1.45
C ALA A 74 0.62 17.03 -2.11
N VAL A 75 0.88 15.93 -2.83
CA VAL A 75 -0.17 15.08 -3.41
C VAL A 75 -0.87 14.28 -2.32
N VAL A 76 -0.12 13.68 -1.39
CA VAL A 76 -0.70 12.99 -0.22
C VAL A 76 -1.66 13.93 0.52
N ALA A 77 -1.22 15.16 0.83
CA ALA A 77 -2.06 16.16 1.49
C ALA A 77 -3.28 16.59 0.65
N ALA A 78 -3.18 16.59 -0.68
CA ALA A 78 -4.30 16.89 -1.56
C ALA A 78 -5.35 15.76 -1.55
N VAL A 79 -4.91 14.52 -1.57
CA VAL A 79 -5.78 13.34 -1.46
C VAL A 79 -6.44 13.30 -0.09
N ASN A 80 -5.67 13.49 1.01
CA ASN A 80 -6.20 13.53 2.38
C ASN A 80 -7.29 14.59 2.58
N ARG A 81 -7.19 15.75 1.91
CA ARG A 81 -8.25 16.78 1.95
C ARG A 81 -9.48 16.43 1.11
N ALA A 82 -9.36 15.56 0.13
CA ALA A 82 -10.44 15.19 -0.78
C ALA A 82 -11.29 14.01 -0.27
N THR A 83 -10.72 13.16 0.56
CA THR A 83 -11.39 11.94 1.05
C THR A 83 -10.94 11.60 2.47
N ASP A 84 -11.81 10.94 3.24
CA ASP A 84 -11.50 10.34 4.55
C ASP A 84 -10.97 8.90 4.42
N ALA A 85 -10.52 8.50 3.23
CA ALA A 85 -9.96 7.18 2.97
C ALA A 85 -8.68 6.95 3.78
N PHE A 86 -8.41 5.69 4.13
CA PHE A 86 -7.13 5.28 4.68
C PHE A 86 -6.03 5.44 3.63
N LEU A 87 -4.98 6.21 3.93
CA LEU A 87 -3.87 6.51 3.04
C LEU A 87 -2.66 5.65 3.36
N ASP A 88 -2.42 4.69 2.50
CA ASP A 88 -1.26 3.81 2.50
C ASP A 88 -0.16 4.41 1.63
N VAL A 89 0.89 4.94 2.27
CA VAL A 89 1.96 5.69 1.60
C VAL A 89 3.21 4.84 1.49
N HIS A 90 3.52 4.43 0.26
CA HIS A 90 4.68 3.60 -0.06
C HIS A 90 5.85 4.46 -0.55
N LEU A 91 6.95 4.45 0.22
CA LEU A 91 8.13 5.29 -0.03
C LEU A 91 9.24 4.52 -0.76
N MET A 92 9.26 4.61 -2.09
CA MET A 92 10.37 4.17 -2.95
C MET A 92 11.38 5.30 -3.11
N ILE A 93 11.98 5.75 -2.00
CA ILE A 93 12.94 6.87 -1.95
C ILE A 93 14.20 6.47 -1.20
N SER A 94 15.33 7.07 -1.59
CA SER A 94 16.66 6.71 -1.09
C SER A 94 16.84 6.96 0.41
N ARG A 95 16.28 8.07 0.92
CA ARG A 95 16.42 8.53 2.31
C ARG A 95 15.05 8.79 2.94
N PRO A 96 14.25 7.74 3.22
CA PRO A 96 12.90 7.93 3.77
C PRO A 96 12.90 8.64 5.13
N ASP A 97 13.90 8.39 5.97
CA ASP A 97 14.09 9.01 7.29
C ASP A 97 14.07 10.54 7.26
N HIS A 98 14.59 11.17 6.20
CA HIS A 98 14.61 12.62 6.03
C HIS A 98 13.22 13.22 5.73
N TYR A 99 12.32 12.44 5.16
CA TYR A 99 11.03 12.93 4.66
C TYR A 99 9.83 12.49 5.51
N LEU A 100 10.01 11.59 6.46
CA LEU A 100 8.91 11.00 7.27
C LEU A 100 7.96 12.06 7.80
N GLN A 101 8.49 13.10 8.48
CA GLN A 101 7.64 14.12 9.08
C GLN A 101 6.71 14.79 8.07
N ARG A 102 7.18 15.02 6.85
CA ARG A 102 6.38 15.66 5.80
C ARG A 102 5.21 14.78 5.33
N PHE A 103 5.40 13.45 5.31
CA PHE A 103 4.33 12.52 4.96
C PHE A 103 3.35 12.33 6.12
N MET A 104 3.83 12.31 7.36
CA MET A 104 2.99 12.33 8.57
C MET A 104 2.11 13.58 8.60
N ASP A 105 2.69 14.77 8.39
CA ASP A 105 1.97 16.05 8.35
C ASP A 105 1.00 16.14 7.15
N ALA A 106 1.26 15.39 6.08
CA ALA A 106 0.40 15.30 4.90
C ALA A 106 -0.85 14.42 5.14
N GLY A 107 -0.89 13.65 6.24
CA GLY A 107 -2.03 12.82 6.62
C GLY A 107 -1.95 11.39 6.13
N ALA A 108 -0.74 10.82 6.04
CA ALA A 108 -0.58 9.38 5.88
C ALA A 108 -1.14 8.64 7.11
N ASP A 109 -1.81 7.51 6.91
CA ASP A 109 -2.25 6.60 7.99
C ASP A 109 -1.24 5.45 8.18
N LEU A 110 -0.64 5.01 7.09
CA LEU A 110 0.41 4.01 7.04
C LEU A 110 1.57 4.54 6.19
N ILE A 111 2.80 4.34 6.64
CA ILE A 111 4.02 4.64 5.86
C ILE A 111 4.83 3.36 5.74
N THR A 112 5.03 2.92 4.48
CA THR A 112 5.83 1.76 4.13
C THR A 112 7.17 2.21 3.56
N VAL A 113 8.29 1.71 4.15
CA VAL A 113 9.66 2.00 3.72
C VAL A 113 10.36 0.72 3.27
N HIS A 114 11.28 0.84 2.32
CA HIS A 114 12.05 -0.31 1.85
C HIS A 114 13.22 -0.66 2.76
N VAL A 115 13.44 -1.95 3.01
CA VAL A 115 14.61 -2.44 3.76
C VAL A 115 15.92 -2.12 3.02
N GLU A 116 15.85 -1.97 1.70
CA GLU A 116 17.00 -1.70 0.81
C GLU A 116 17.37 -0.21 0.73
N ALA A 117 16.56 0.69 1.30
CA ALA A 117 16.84 2.12 1.28
C ALA A 117 17.94 2.52 2.28
N ASP A 118 18.57 3.68 2.06
CA ASP A 118 19.69 4.17 2.90
C ASP A 118 19.17 4.85 4.17
N HIS A 119 18.80 4.05 5.18
CA HIS A 119 18.34 4.52 6.49
C HIS A 119 18.51 3.45 7.59
N ASP A 120 18.41 3.86 8.85
CA ASP A 120 18.22 2.93 9.96
C ASP A 120 16.77 2.46 9.99
N VAL A 121 16.53 1.22 9.55
CA VAL A 121 15.19 0.62 9.45
C VAL A 121 14.50 0.61 10.81
N ALA A 122 15.16 0.15 11.87
CA ALA A 122 14.56 0.03 13.18
C ALA A 122 14.14 1.40 13.74
N ALA A 123 15.04 2.40 13.67
CA ALA A 123 14.75 3.75 14.12
C ALA A 123 13.64 4.42 13.28
N THR A 124 13.58 4.12 11.98
CA THR A 124 12.54 4.65 11.07
C THR A 124 11.17 4.09 11.42
N LEU A 125 11.04 2.78 11.59
CA LEU A 125 9.78 2.12 11.98
C LEU A 125 9.30 2.62 13.35
N GLU A 126 10.22 2.76 14.33
CA GLU A 126 9.90 3.30 15.66
C GLU A 126 9.36 4.73 15.57
N ARG A 127 9.97 5.61 14.75
CA ARG A 127 9.50 6.98 14.55
C ARG A 127 8.10 7.04 13.93
N ILE A 128 7.79 6.18 12.96
CA ILE A 128 6.46 6.09 12.36
C ILE A 128 5.43 5.71 13.44
N ARG A 129 5.70 4.66 14.21
CA ARG A 129 4.80 4.19 15.27
C ARG A 129 4.66 5.21 16.42
N ALA A 130 5.74 5.87 16.81
CA ALA A 130 5.71 6.91 17.84
C ALA A 130 4.86 8.13 17.46
N ALA A 131 4.68 8.38 16.15
CA ALA A 131 3.76 9.39 15.63
C ALA A 131 2.29 8.92 15.59
N GLY A 132 2.00 7.68 15.98
CA GLY A 132 0.65 7.10 15.98
C GLY A 132 0.19 6.56 14.63
N LEU A 133 1.11 6.40 13.66
CA LEU A 133 0.84 5.82 12.35
C LEU A 133 1.18 4.32 12.34
N LEU A 134 0.64 3.60 11.35
CA LEU A 134 1.04 2.24 11.06
C LEU A 134 2.38 2.23 10.32
N ALA A 135 3.24 1.26 10.67
CA ALA A 135 4.57 1.11 10.09
C ALA A 135 4.63 -0.09 9.16
N GLY A 136 4.93 0.15 7.88
CA GLY A 136 5.14 -0.87 6.87
C GLY A 136 6.61 -1.04 6.51
N LEU A 137 6.99 -2.28 6.16
CA LEU A 137 8.30 -2.61 5.61
C LEU A 137 8.14 -3.29 4.25
N ALA A 138 8.86 -2.81 3.23
CA ALA A 138 8.80 -3.35 1.87
C ALA A 138 10.06 -4.15 1.53
N LEU A 139 9.89 -5.19 0.72
CA LEU A 139 10.93 -6.01 0.12
C LEU A 139 10.82 -6.03 -1.40
N ASN A 140 11.90 -5.74 -2.11
CA ASN A 140 12.00 -5.95 -3.55
C ASN A 140 11.91 -7.44 -3.92
N PRO A 141 11.56 -7.79 -5.18
CA PRO A 141 11.45 -9.20 -5.59
C PRO A 141 12.71 -10.01 -5.30
N ALA A 142 13.89 -9.45 -5.58
CA ALA A 142 15.19 -10.11 -5.38
C ALA A 142 15.63 -10.19 -3.90
N THR A 143 15.07 -9.38 -3.01
CA THR A 143 15.45 -9.35 -1.59
C THR A 143 14.79 -10.51 -0.84
N PRO A 144 15.55 -11.38 -0.16
CA PRO A 144 14.99 -12.49 0.59
C PRO A 144 14.25 -12.00 1.84
N LEU A 145 13.29 -12.81 2.34
CA LEU A 145 12.53 -12.52 3.56
C LEU A 145 13.44 -12.31 4.78
N ASP A 146 14.60 -12.97 4.80
CA ASP A 146 15.58 -12.88 5.89
C ASP A 146 15.98 -11.43 6.22
N ALA A 147 15.95 -10.53 5.22
CA ALA A 147 16.23 -9.11 5.43
C ALA A 147 15.17 -8.41 6.29
N ALA A 148 13.92 -8.92 6.31
CA ALA A 148 12.83 -8.36 7.12
C ALA A 148 12.68 -9.04 8.48
N LEU A 149 13.19 -10.28 8.67
CA LEU A 149 12.99 -11.05 9.90
C LEU A 149 13.30 -10.29 11.20
N PRO A 150 14.34 -9.44 11.29
CA PRO A 150 14.63 -8.67 12.51
C PRO A 150 13.57 -7.64 12.89
N TYR A 151 12.61 -7.37 12.00
CA TYR A 151 11.65 -6.27 12.14
C TYR A 151 10.19 -6.72 12.15
N LEU A 152 9.90 -8.00 11.80
CA LEU A 152 8.53 -8.49 11.61
C LEU A 152 7.65 -8.40 12.86
N ASP A 153 8.23 -8.38 14.05
CA ASP A 153 7.53 -8.18 15.32
C ASP A 153 7.21 -6.70 15.63
N ARG A 154 7.67 -5.78 14.77
CA ARG A 154 7.57 -4.32 14.95
C ARG A 154 6.83 -3.60 13.85
N ILE A 155 6.30 -4.33 12.86
CA ILE A 155 5.57 -3.78 11.73
C ILE A 155 4.08 -4.09 11.82
N ASP A 156 3.30 -3.27 11.16
CA ASP A 156 1.86 -3.44 10.98
C ASP A 156 1.55 -3.96 9.56
N LEU A 157 2.51 -3.85 8.63
CA LEU A 157 2.40 -4.33 7.26
C LEU A 157 3.75 -4.75 6.69
N LEU A 158 3.79 -5.91 6.01
CA LEU A 158 4.90 -6.34 5.15
C LEU A 158 4.45 -6.27 3.69
N LEU A 159 5.07 -5.39 2.91
CA LEU A 159 4.85 -5.28 1.47
C LEU A 159 5.86 -6.14 0.72
N CYS A 160 5.37 -7.14 -0.01
CA CYS A 160 6.15 -7.93 -0.95
C CYS A 160 5.93 -7.39 -2.37
N MET A 161 6.94 -6.70 -2.93
CA MET A 161 6.88 -6.26 -4.32
C MET A 161 6.81 -7.47 -5.25
N THR A 162 5.83 -7.48 -6.15
CA THR A 162 5.61 -8.53 -7.15
C THR A 162 5.97 -8.09 -8.56
N VAL A 163 6.63 -6.93 -8.66
CA VAL A 163 7.36 -6.40 -9.84
C VAL A 163 8.61 -5.69 -9.35
N VAL A 164 9.56 -5.40 -10.24
CA VAL A 164 10.65 -4.46 -9.90
C VAL A 164 10.05 -3.06 -9.78
N PRO A 165 10.20 -2.37 -8.61
CA PRO A 165 9.62 -1.06 -8.40
C PRO A 165 10.04 -0.02 -9.44
N GLY A 166 9.16 0.97 -9.70
CA GLY A 166 9.46 2.13 -10.56
C GLY A 166 8.41 2.44 -11.61
N PHE A 167 7.71 1.45 -12.16
CA PHE A 167 6.71 1.68 -13.22
C PHE A 167 5.45 0.84 -13.00
N GLY A 168 4.29 1.43 -13.30
CA GLY A 168 3.03 0.71 -13.30
C GLY A 168 2.85 -0.18 -14.54
N GLY A 169 1.94 -1.18 -14.45
CA GLY A 169 1.52 -2.01 -15.59
C GLY A 169 2.52 -3.10 -15.98
N GLN A 170 3.45 -3.46 -15.12
CA GLN A 170 4.40 -4.56 -15.32
C GLN A 170 3.73 -5.92 -15.12
N ALA A 171 4.36 -6.97 -15.69
CA ALA A 171 3.92 -8.35 -15.50
C ALA A 171 4.25 -8.83 -14.08
N PHE A 172 3.32 -9.57 -13.48
CA PHE A 172 3.48 -10.19 -12.18
C PHE A 172 4.64 -11.20 -12.15
N MET A 173 5.46 -11.17 -11.10
CA MET A 173 6.60 -12.05 -10.88
C MET A 173 6.22 -13.21 -9.95
N GLU A 174 5.96 -14.41 -10.52
CA GLU A 174 5.51 -15.59 -9.75
C GLU A 174 6.54 -16.10 -8.74
N GLU A 175 7.81 -15.85 -8.99
CA GLU A 175 8.91 -16.22 -8.08
C GLU A 175 8.85 -15.55 -6.70
N VAL A 176 7.98 -14.56 -6.52
CA VAL A 176 7.75 -13.90 -5.22
C VAL A 176 6.77 -14.70 -4.34
N LEU A 177 5.91 -15.56 -4.91
CA LEU A 177 4.91 -16.32 -4.16
C LEU A 177 5.50 -17.14 -2.99
N PRO A 178 6.65 -17.84 -3.12
CA PRO A 178 7.26 -18.53 -1.99
C PRO A 178 7.66 -17.61 -0.83
N LYS A 179 8.09 -16.35 -1.12
CA LYS A 179 8.41 -15.34 -0.11
C LYS A 179 7.16 -14.94 0.68
N ILE A 180 6.03 -14.71 -0.01
CA ILE A 180 4.73 -14.40 0.60
C ILE A 180 4.32 -15.55 1.52
N ALA A 181 4.41 -16.81 1.05
CA ALA A 181 4.05 -17.98 1.86
C ALA A 181 4.94 -18.15 3.10
N ALA A 182 6.24 -17.89 2.96
CA ALA A 182 7.17 -17.92 4.08
C ALA A 182 6.86 -16.83 5.11
N ALA A 183 6.51 -15.61 4.67
CA ALA A 183 6.09 -14.52 5.55
C ALA A 183 4.80 -14.85 6.31
N ALA A 184 3.81 -15.46 5.63
CA ALA A 184 2.57 -15.90 6.26
C ALA A 184 2.82 -16.98 7.32
N GLN A 185 3.63 -17.99 7.00
CA GLN A 185 4.02 -19.03 7.95
C GLN A 185 4.75 -18.45 9.17
N TRP A 186 5.66 -17.49 8.95
CA TRP A 186 6.36 -16.83 10.04
C TRP A 186 5.39 -16.04 10.93
N ARG A 187 4.51 -15.23 10.34
CA ARG A 187 3.49 -14.46 11.04
C ARG A 187 2.62 -15.36 11.94
N ASP A 188 2.12 -16.45 11.38
CA ASP A 188 1.25 -17.39 12.09
C ASP A 188 1.99 -18.14 13.21
N ALA A 189 3.26 -18.53 12.97
CA ALA A 189 4.10 -19.21 13.96
C ALA A 189 4.47 -18.32 15.16
N HIS A 190 4.48 -17.00 15.00
CA HIS A 190 4.84 -16.03 16.04
C HIS A 190 3.64 -15.26 16.61
N ASP A 191 2.40 -15.63 16.23
CA ASP A 191 1.15 -14.94 16.64
C ASP A 191 1.19 -13.42 16.38
N CYS A 192 1.86 -13.02 15.27
CA CYS A 192 1.97 -11.64 14.85
C CYS A 192 0.75 -11.23 14.02
N GLY A 193 0.39 -9.93 14.10
CA GLY A 193 -0.83 -9.40 13.49
C GLY A 193 -0.60 -8.48 12.29
N PHE A 194 0.54 -8.52 11.60
CA PHE A 194 0.79 -7.64 10.45
C PHE A 194 0.06 -8.11 9.18
N HIS A 195 -0.33 -7.16 8.34
CA HIS A 195 -0.83 -7.44 7.00
C HIS A 195 0.31 -7.86 6.08
N ILE A 196 0.03 -8.78 5.15
CA ILE A 196 0.93 -9.07 4.03
C ILE A 196 0.32 -8.47 2.78
N GLU A 197 0.98 -7.43 2.29
CA GLU A 197 0.57 -6.69 1.11
C GLU A 197 1.41 -7.10 -0.10
N VAL A 198 0.80 -7.02 -1.27
CA VAL A 198 1.45 -7.27 -2.57
C VAL A 198 1.19 -6.12 -3.51
N ASP A 199 2.22 -5.67 -4.22
CA ASP A 199 2.14 -4.62 -5.23
C ASP A 199 2.91 -4.98 -6.48
N GLY A 200 2.20 -4.88 -7.60
CA GLY A 200 2.73 -5.09 -8.95
C GLY A 200 2.05 -6.20 -9.73
N GLY A 201 1.44 -5.85 -10.87
CA GLY A 201 0.78 -6.80 -11.75
C GLY A 201 -0.44 -7.49 -11.15
N ILE A 202 -1.12 -6.84 -10.20
CA ILE A 202 -2.28 -7.39 -9.50
C ILE A 202 -3.56 -7.18 -10.32
N ASP A 203 -4.21 -8.29 -10.61
CA ASP A 203 -5.57 -8.45 -11.11
C ASP A 203 -6.28 -9.57 -10.35
N ALA A 204 -7.50 -9.96 -10.71
CA ALA A 204 -8.23 -11.02 -10.01
C ALA A 204 -7.49 -12.37 -10.00
N ALA A 205 -6.81 -12.74 -11.11
CA ALA A 205 -6.11 -14.01 -11.20
C ALA A 205 -4.82 -14.04 -10.35
N THR A 206 -4.05 -12.95 -10.37
CA THR A 206 -2.82 -12.83 -9.55
C THR A 206 -3.14 -12.60 -8.09
N ALA A 207 -4.22 -11.85 -7.76
CA ALA A 207 -4.72 -11.68 -6.39
C ALA A 207 -5.10 -13.03 -5.76
N HIS A 208 -5.77 -13.92 -6.51
CA HIS A 208 -6.06 -15.27 -6.05
C HIS A 208 -4.79 -16.03 -5.63
N ARG A 209 -3.75 -16.00 -6.47
CA ARG A 209 -2.47 -16.69 -6.18
C ARG A 209 -1.77 -16.10 -4.96
N CYS A 210 -1.77 -14.78 -4.82
CA CYS A 210 -1.20 -14.10 -3.66
C CYS A 210 -1.96 -14.43 -2.38
N ALA A 211 -3.30 -14.45 -2.43
CA ALA A 211 -4.14 -14.80 -1.30
C ALA A 211 -3.93 -16.26 -0.87
N MET A 212 -3.80 -17.19 -1.81
CA MET A 212 -3.45 -18.58 -1.51
C MET A 212 -2.06 -18.73 -0.89
N ALA A 213 -1.14 -17.80 -1.17
CA ALA A 213 0.17 -17.72 -0.52
C ALA A 213 0.12 -17.02 0.85
N GLY A 214 -1.01 -16.40 1.24
CA GLY A 214 -1.21 -15.78 2.55
C GLY A 214 -1.20 -14.25 2.57
N ALA A 215 -1.17 -13.59 1.41
CA ALA A 215 -1.38 -12.15 1.32
C ALA A 215 -2.85 -11.78 1.59
N ASN A 216 -3.09 -10.65 2.24
CA ASN A 216 -4.43 -10.15 2.55
C ASN A 216 -4.66 -8.66 2.19
N ALA A 217 -3.64 -7.97 1.65
CA ALA A 217 -3.78 -6.63 1.07
C ALA A 217 -3.26 -6.63 -0.37
N MET A 218 -4.06 -6.08 -1.30
CA MET A 218 -3.84 -6.16 -2.74
C MET A 218 -3.76 -4.76 -3.33
N VAL A 219 -2.55 -4.32 -3.69
CA VAL A 219 -2.36 -3.07 -4.41
C VAL A 219 -2.56 -3.31 -5.90
N ALA A 220 -3.50 -2.59 -6.51
CA ALA A 220 -3.82 -2.74 -7.91
C ALA A 220 -3.99 -1.38 -8.60
N GLY A 221 -3.26 -1.16 -9.68
CA GLY A 221 -3.29 0.08 -10.43
C GLY A 221 -4.13 -0.03 -11.71
N SER A 222 -3.47 -0.38 -12.82
CA SER A 222 -4.06 -0.38 -14.15
C SER A 222 -5.27 -1.32 -14.30
N SER A 223 -5.30 -2.44 -13.59
CA SER A 223 -6.44 -3.37 -13.57
C SER A 223 -7.72 -2.75 -12.99
N ILE A 224 -7.60 -1.73 -12.15
CA ILE A 224 -8.73 -0.99 -11.57
C ILE A 224 -9.02 0.28 -12.36
N PHE A 225 -8.02 1.17 -12.53
CA PHE A 225 -8.25 2.51 -13.10
C PHE A 225 -8.59 2.50 -14.58
N ARG A 226 -8.17 1.47 -15.34
CA ARG A 226 -8.49 1.29 -16.77
C ARG A 226 -9.67 0.36 -16.99
N ALA A 227 -10.24 -0.24 -15.95
CA ALA A 227 -11.42 -1.10 -16.08
C ALA A 227 -12.64 -0.29 -16.50
N PRO A 228 -13.46 -0.78 -17.44
CA PRO A 228 -14.76 -0.17 -17.79
C PRO A 228 -15.73 -0.12 -16.60
N ASP A 229 -15.64 -1.12 -15.72
CA ASP A 229 -16.37 -1.24 -14.45
C ASP A 229 -15.36 -1.34 -13.31
N MET A 230 -15.07 -0.21 -12.67
CA MET A 230 -14.13 -0.13 -11.55
C MET A 230 -14.62 -0.92 -10.33
N ALA A 231 -15.92 -0.86 -10.03
CA ALA A 231 -16.48 -1.55 -8.88
C ALA A 231 -16.42 -3.08 -9.06
N GLY A 232 -16.74 -3.56 -10.27
CA GLY A 232 -16.59 -4.97 -10.62
C GLY A 232 -15.12 -5.44 -10.55
N ALA A 233 -14.15 -4.62 -10.97
CA ALA A 233 -12.74 -4.95 -10.90
C ALA A 233 -12.26 -5.04 -9.43
N ILE A 234 -12.66 -4.11 -8.56
CA ILE A 234 -12.35 -4.12 -7.12
C ILE A 234 -12.97 -5.36 -6.45
N ALA A 235 -14.25 -5.64 -6.73
CA ALA A 235 -14.93 -6.82 -6.20
C ALA A 235 -14.25 -8.12 -6.65
N ALA A 236 -13.87 -8.23 -7.93
CA ALA A 236 -13.19 -9.42 -8.46
C ALA A 236 -11.82 -9.67 -7.79
N ILE A 237 -11.06 -8.61 -7.44
CA ILE A 237 -9.79 -8.73 -6.71
C ILE A 237 -10.06 -9.15 -5.26
N ARG A 238 -11.10 -8.60 -4.63
CA ARG A 238 -11.47 -8.93 -3.25
C ARG A 238 -11.92 -10.39 -3.09
N ASP A 239 -12.70 -10.89 -4.03
CA ASP A 239 -13.31 -12.21 -3.96
C ASP A 239 -12.44 -13.32 -4.57
N ALA A 240 -11.28 -12.96 -5.13
CA ALA A 240 -10.36 -13.81 -5.87
C ALA A 240 -9.79 -15.00 -5.07
#